data_ea7f8e81be7d12b5f52cf204d8c216a2
#
_entry.id   ea7f8e81be7d12b5f52cf204d8c216a2
#
_cell.length_a   1.000
_cell.length_b   1.000
_cell.length_c   1.000
_cell.angle_alpha   90.00
_cell.angle_beta   90.00
_cell.angle_gamma   90.00
#
_symmetry.space_group_name_H-M   'P 1'
#
loop_
_entity.id
_entity.type
_entity.pdbx_description
1 polymer ?
#
loop_
_entity_poly.entity_id
_entity_poly.type
_entity_poly.pdbx_seq_one_letter_code
_entity_poly.pdbx_strand_id
1 'polypeptide(L)'
;MIKILEKAIAAISPQWACNRAFYAENLRAYEAGEVTRFNDGWVPIDGDTENEDKTQRDLVKARARYLENNSDIAGAAVGGIVRNVVGTGIKPQARTGDERLNKEIESLWKEWTRPENCDITGQQTFEEMQAMLLRRKIVDGEILVKKVIDKRGRFPLKLQVIKSDLLSQYLLRAPKTNNVIRSGIELDDHLRPLAYWIDKKTPDGYTEYDPTRVRADEIIHLWTRSQPDQIRGMSDLTPIIKRLKDTQDYLDAETVAAKIAACFSVFITTQTGAPGMVGRIGSTKDPEKKKIQSIRPGMIKYLAPGESVTTANPSRGIASAKDYVSIQERLAGAGLGLSYELMSRDFNSSSFSAARQGMLEDRKTFEPIQQFLSAHLCTPIYREWLDTCVLAGTLDIPDYFANREAYQAVEWVTPGWSWIDPQKEVNADISAIQNGGKTLSQWCAERGYDWREQLEQMALEKETAESLGLKLAVHTPISVQAAMSNHVGGDSAQDDDKTEGEKEDDEKEE
;
A
#
# COMPACT_ATOMS: atom_id res chain seq x y z
N MET A 1 3.90 -11.60 54.05
CA MET A 1 5.32 -11.46 54.43
C MET A 1 5.91 -10.11 54.03
N ILE A 2 5.73 -9.63 52.81
CA ILE A 2 6.27 -8.35 52.29
C ILE A 2 5.79 -7.14 53.10
N LYS A 3 4.48 -7.03 53.44
CA LYS A 3 3.93 -5.91 54.22
C LYS A 3 4.48 -5.79 55.67
N ILE A 4 4.95 -6.89 56.26
CA ILE A 4 5.56 -6.88 57.59
C ILE A 4 7.00 -6.39 57.51
N LEU A 5 7.71 -6.76 56.44
CA LEU A 5 9.08 -6.29 56.18
C LEU A 5 9.11 -4.80 55.88
N GLU A 6 8.13 -4.30 55.13
CA GLU A 6 7.99 -2.87 54.82
C GLU A 6 7.70 -2.02 56.07
N LYS A 7 6.88 -2.52 56.99
CA LYS A 7 6.65 -1.86 58.31
C LYS A 7 7.90 -1.84 59.16
N ALA A 8 8.71 -2.92 59.15
CA ALA A 8 9.97 -2.96 59.85
C ALA A 8 11.02 -2.00 59.29
N ILE A 9 11.11 -1.90 57.97
CA ILE A 9 12.02 -0.97 57.28
C ILE A 9 11.60 0.49 57.55
N ALA A 10 10.29 0.78 57.54
CA ALA A 10 9.77 2.12 57.83
C ALA A 10 10.03 2.56 59.27
N ALA A 11 10.09 1.63 60.20
CA ALA A 11 10.40 1.89 61.61
C ALA A 11 11.90 2.16 61.84
N ILE A 12 12.81 1.56 61.04
CA ILE A 12 14.26 1.71 61.17
C ILE A 12 14.76 2.94 60.36
N SER A 13 14.26 3.16 59.20
CA SER A 13 14.64 4.29 58.33
C SER A 13 13.46 4.72 57.47
N PRO A 14 12.70 5.77 57.87
CA PRO A 14 11.59 6.29 57.12
C PRO A 14 12.00 6.76 55.72
N GLN A 15 13.21 7.30 55.56
CA GLN A 15 13.74 7.80 54.31
C GLN A 15 14.02 6.67 53.30
N TRP A 16 14.46 5.54 53.80
CA TRP A 16 14.71 4.35 52.97
C TRP A 16 13.42 3.66 52.54
N ALA A 17 12.41 3.66 53.40
CA ALA A 17 11.07 3.18 53.11
C ALA A 17 10.39 4.06 52.05
N CYS A 18 10.56 5.40 52.16
CA CYS A 18 10.01 6.36 51.20
C CYS A 18 10.68 6.24 49.83
N ASN A 19 11.99 6.11 49.78
CA ASN A 19 12.72 5.87 48.51
C ASN A 19 12.33 4.53 47.91
N ARG A 20 12.16 3.45 48.66
CA ARG A 20 11.68 2.17 48.13
C ARG A 20 10.24 2.25 47.61
N ALA A 21 9.35 2.95 48.30
CA ALA A 21 8.00 3.17 47.85
C ALA A 21 7.97 3.99 46.54
N PHE A 22 8.80 5.05 46.46
CA PHE A 22 8.96 5.87 45.29
C PHE A 22 9.53 5.06 44.10
N TYR A 23 10.56 4.24 44.31
CA TYR A 23 11.07 3.35 43.26
C TYR A 23 10.09 2.24 42.86
N ALA A 24 9.33 1.69 43.84
CA ALA A 24 8.30 0.70 43.53
C ALA A 24 7.11 1.29 42.80
N GLU A 25 6.78 2.56 43.06
CA GLU A 25 5.71 3.28 42.35
C GLU A 25 6.15 3.72 40.94
N ASN A 26 7.42 4.14 40.77
CA ASN A 26 8.00 4.43 39.46
C ASN A 26 8.22 3.15 38.62
N LEU A 27 8.55 2.02 39.23
CA LEU A 27 8.60 0.72 38.53
C LEU A 27 7.23 0.19 38.13
N ARG A 28 6.15 0.66 38.75
CA ARG A 28 4.76 0.34 38.36
C ARG A 28 4.16 1.30 37.33
N ALA A 29 4.92 2.30 36.87
CA ALA A 29 4.40 3.35 36.04
C ALA A 29 3.94 2.88 34.63
N TYR A 30 4.44 1.72 34.20
CA TYR A 30 4.07 1.16 32.87
C TYR A 30 3.87 -0.37 33.01
N GLU A 31 2.63 -0.82 32.95
CA GLU A 31 2.30 -2.27 32.90
C GLU A 31 2.95 -2.97 31.71
N ALA A 32 3.19 -2.25 30.61
CA ALA A 32 3.86 -2.75 29.41
C ALA A 32 5.33 -3.16 29.67
N GLY A 33 5.99 -2.59 30.68
CA GLY A 33 7.37 -2.93 31.08
C GLY A 33 7.45 -3.97 32.20
N GLU A 34 6.33 -4.46 32.71
CA GLU A 34 6.31 -5.41 33.80
C GLU A 34 6.56 -6.84 33.31
N VAL A 35 7.61 -7.50 33.83
CA VAL A 35 7.89 -8.91 33.50
C VAL A 35 7.09 -9.80 34.43
N THR A 36 6.09 -10.49 33.91
CA THR A 36 5.25 -11.44 34.62
C THR A 36 5.49 -12.85 34.07
N ARG A 37 5.01 -13.88 34.75
CA ARG A 37 5.09 -15.28 34.29
C ARG A 37 4.38 -15.53 32.96
N PHE A 38 3.54 -14.59 32.50
CA PHE A 38 2.83 -14.69 31.20
C PHE A 38 3.60 -14.06 30.05
N ASN A 39 4.58 -13.21 30.32
CA ASN A 39 5.40 -12.52 29.34
C ASN A 39 6.90 -12.62 29.62
N ASP A 40 7.33 -13.58 30.46
CA ASP A 40 8.74 -13.80 30.79
C ASP A 40 9.60 -14.21 29.58
N GLY A 41 8.98 -14.81 28.56
CA GLY A 41 9.63 -15.09 27.27
C GLY A 41 9.63 -13.91 26.29
N TRP A 42 8.97 -12.80 26.61
CA TRP A 42 8.93 -11.62 25.75
C TRP A 42 9.99 -10.62 26.20
N VAL A 43 11.20 -10.85 25.70
CA VAL A 43 12.38 -9.99 25.96
C VAL A 43 12.81 -9.38 24.64
N PRO A 44 12.23 -8.22 24.25
CA PRO A 44 12.71 -7.49 23.06
C PRO A 44 14.14 -7.00 23.31
N ILE A 45 14.96 -7.05 22.28
CA ILE A 45 16.32 -6.50 22.31
C ILE A 45 16.21 -5.05 21.88
N ASP A 46 16.75 -4.14 22.68
CA ASP A 46 16.91 -2.73 22.36
C ASP A 46 18.37 -2.52 21.91
N GLY A 47 18.55 -2.27 20.63
CA GLY A 47 19.86 -2.14 20.02
C GLY A 47 19.86 -1.16 18.84
N ASP A 48 20.97 -1.10 18.12
CA ASP A 48 21.07 -0.34 16.86
C ASP A 48 20.16 -0.97 15.81
N THR A 49 19.19 -0.20 15.31
CA THR A 49 18.14 -0.65 14.38
C THR A 49 18.70 -1.33 13.14
N GLU A 50 19.78 -0.78 12.56
CA GLU A 50 20.38 -1.38 11.36
C GLU A 50 20.97 -2.77 11.63
N ASN A 51 21.52 -3.01 12.82
CA ASN A 51 22.07 -4.32 13.18
C ASN A 51 20.96 -5.35 13.37
N GLU A 52 19.82 -4.95 13.90
CA GLU A 52 18.65 -5.82 14.05
C GLU A 52 18.01 -6.10 12.69
N ASP A 53 17.74 -5.07 11.92
CA ASP A 53 17.11 -5.16 10.60
C ASP A 53 17.94 -5.98 9.62
N LYS A 54 19.26 -5.78 9.59
CA LYS A 54 20.18 -6.46 8.68
C LYS A 54 20.05 -7.97 8.74
N THR A 55 19.85 -8.55 9.92
CA THR A 55 19.77 -10.01 10.10
C THR A 55 18.50 -10.60 9.49
N GLN A 56 17.42 -9.84 9.40
CA GLN A 56 16.11 -10.32 8.96
C GLN A 56 15.64 -9.72 7.64
N ARG A 57 16.20 -8.60 7.20
CA ARG A 57 15.77 -7.83 6.02
C ARG A 57 15.58 -8.71 4.78
N ASP A 58 16.57 -9.52 4.43
CA ASP A 58 16.52 -10.33 3.21
C ASP A 58 15.45 -11.42 3.29
N LEU A 59 15.26 -12.02 4.48
CA LEU A 59 14.21 -13.01 4.69
C LEU A 59 12.82 -12.39 4.65
N VAL A 60 12.63 -11.23 5.31
CA VAL A 60 11.37 -10.47 5.28
C VAL A 60 11.02 -10.08 3.84
N LYS A 61 11.98 -9.55 3.10
CA LYS A 61 11.85 -9.20 1.68
C LYS A 61 11.45 -10.41 0.82
N ALA A 62 12.11 -11.55 1.01
CA ALA A 62 11.78 -12.77 0.28
C ALA A 62 10.34 -13.25 0.58
N ARG A 63 9.92 -13.20 1.84
CA ARG A 63 8.56 -13.55 2.27
C ARG A 63 7.52 -12.58 1.72
N ALA A 64 7.82 -11.27 1.73
CA ALA A 64 6.94 -10.25 1.17
C ALA A 64 6.73 -10.45 -0.34
N ARG A 65 7.80 -10.71 -1.10
CA ARG A 65 7.74 -11.04 -2.54
C ARG A 65 6.96 -12.33 -2.81
N TYR A 66 7.14 -13.34 -1.95
CA TYR A 66 6.37 -14.58 -2.06
C TYR A 66 4.87 -14.32 -1.89
N LEU A 67 4.48 -13.56 -0.87
CA LEU A 67 3.08 -13.22 -0.62
C LEU A 67 2.50 -12.32 -1.70
N GLU A 68 3.25 -11.34 -2.20
CA GLU A 68 2.82 -10.51 -3.32
C GLU A 68 2.41 -11.35 -4.54
N ASN A 69 3.16 -12.41 -4.83
CA ASN A 69 2.96 -13.25 -6.00
C ASN A 69 1.96 -14.40 -5.80
N ASN A 70 1.73 -14.83 -4.56
CA ASN A 70 0.97 -16.04 -4.27
C ASN A 70 -0.25 -15.82 -3.34
N SER A 71 -0.42 -14.62 -2.77
CA SER A 71 -1.57 -14.28 -1.94
C SER A 71 -2.43 -13.22 -2.61
N ASP A 72 -3.68 -13.56 -2.87
CA ASP A 72 -4.69 -12.67 -3.48
C ASP A 72 -4.85 -11.39 -2.64
N ILE A 73 -4.89 -11.54 -1.30
CA ILE A 73 -5.07 -10.43 -0.35
C ILE A 73 -3.86 -9.49 -0.39
N ALA A 74 -2.64 -10.04 -0.36
CA ALA A 74 -1.42 -9.23 -0.45
C ALA A 74 -1.32 -8.51 -1.80
N GLY A 75 -1.60 -9.23 -2.90
CA GLY A 75 -1.61 -8.68 -4.25
C GLY A 75 -2.67 -7.58 -4.42
N ALA A 76 -3.86 -7.77 -3.85
CA ALA A 76 -4.94 -6.78 -3.88
C ALA A 76 -4.57 -5.52 -3.09
N ALA A 77 -3.99 -5.67 -1.89
CA ALA A 77 -3.56 -4.56 -1.06
C ALA A 77 -2.49 -3.70 -1.76
N VAL A 78 -1.38 -4.33 -2.17
CA VAL A 78 -0.28 -3.63 -2.86
C VAL A 78 -0.77 -2.98 -4.15
N GLY A 79 -1.54 -3.72 -4.97
CA GLY A 79 -2.12 -3.19 -6.20
C GLY A 79 -3.13 -2.07 -5.94
N GLY A 80 -3.86 -2.12 -4.82
CA GLY A 80 -4.78 -1.08 -4.36
C GLY A 80 -4.05 0.22 -4.05
N ILE A 81 -2.99 0.17 -3.26
CA ILE A 81 -2.16 1.34 -2.93
C ILE A 81 -1.57 1.94 -4.21
N VAL A 82 -0.92 1.12 -5.06
CA VAL A 82 -0.27 1.61 -6.29
C VAL A 82 -1.27 2.31 -7.22
N ARG A 83 -2.47 1.74 -7.43
CA ARG A 83 -3.50 2.35 -8.28
C ARG A 83 -4.01 3.68 -7.74
N ASN A 84 -4.19 3.80 -6.42
CA ASN A 84 -4.72 5.02 -5.82
C ASN A 84 -3.65 6.12 -5.66
N VAL A 85 -2.39 5.75 -5.47
CA VAL A 85 -1.30 6.70 -5.28
C VAL A 85 -0.74 7.21 -6.60
N VAL A 86 -0.45 6.31 -7.54
CA VAL A 86 0.18 6.66 -8.82
C VAL A 86 -0.83 6.77 -9.94
N GLY A 87 -1.83 5.90 -9.99
CA GLY A 87 -2.86 5.91 -11.03
C GLY A 87 -2.30 6.01 -12.45
N THR A 88 -2.55 7.14 -13.12
CA THR A 88 -2.03 7.47 -14.44
C THR A 88 -0.70 8.24 -14.43
N GLY A 89 -0.06 8.34 -13.26
CA GLY A 89 1.21 9.03 -13.06
C GLY A 89 1.07 10.40 -12.40
N ILE A 90 2.10 10.77 -11.64
CA ILE A 90 2.27 12.10 -11.02
C ILE A 90 2.94 13.00 -12.04
N LYS A 91 2.31 14.13 -12.37
CA LYS A 91 2.72 15.05 -13.45
C LYS A 91 3.18 16.39 -12.90
N PRO A 92 4.22 17.02 -13.47
CA PRO A 92 4.65 18.34 -13.06
C PRO A 92 3.77 19.44 -13.66
N GLN A 93 3.58 20.49 -12.90
CA GLN A 93 3.18 21.82 -13.34
C GLN A 93 4.33 22.78 -13.09
N ALA A 94 4.96 23.30 -14.11
CA ALA A 94 6.03 24.26 -13.98
C ALA A 94 5.51 25.59 -13.42
N ARG A 95 6.28 26.21 -12.53
CA ARG A 95 5.93 27.47 -11.83
C ARG A 95 7.04 28.50 -11.94
N THR A 96 7.58 28.71 -13.14
CA THR A 96 8.72 29.62 -13.39
C THR A 96 8.32 31.10 -13.37
N GLY A 97 7.03 31.42 -13.39
CA GLY A 97 6.51 32.78 -13.54
C GLY A 97 6.28 33.20 -15.02
N ASP A 98 6.87 32.52 -16.00
CA ASP A 98 6.62 32.70 -17.44
C ASP A 98 5.77 31.54 -17.98
N GLU A 99 4.55 31.85 -18.41
CA GLU A 99 3.62 30.83 -18.91
C GLU A 99 4.07 30.16 -20.20
N ARG A 100 4.78 30.86 -21.10
CA ARG A 100 5.30 30.26 -22.32
C ARG A 100 6.37 29.23 -22.00
N LEU A 101 7.27 29.59 -21.08
CA LEU A 101 8.33 28.70 -20.63
C LEU A 101 7.74 27.50 -19.87
N ASN A 102 6.72 27.70 -19.05
CA ASN A 102 6.05 26.60 -18.36
C ASN A 102 5.49 25.57 -19.34
N LYS A 103 4.77 26.01 -20.39
CA LYS A 103 4.24 25.12 -21.43
C LYS A 103 5.33 24.40 -22.21
N GLU A 104 6.42 25.08 -22.51
CA GLU A 104 7.57 24.47 -23.19
C GLU A 104 8.21 23.37 -22.31
N ILE A 105 8.45 23.67 -21.04
CA ILE A 105 8.98 22.70 -20.06
C ILE A 105 8.07 21.49 -19.94
N GLU A 106 6.76 21.68 -19.77
CA GLU A 106 5.78 20.60 -19.64
C GLU A 106 5.68 19.74 -20.91
N SER A 107 5.74 20.37 -22.07
CA SER A 107 5.77 19.65 -23.37
C SER A 107 7.02 18.79 -23.52
N LEU A 108 8.19 19.34 -23.17
CA LEU A 108 9.47 18.61 -23.20
C LEU A 108 9.49 17.49 -22.15
N TRP A 109 8.92 17.72 -20.97
CA TRP A 109 8.77 16.69 -19.96
C TRP A 109 7.92 15.53 -20.47
N LYS A 110 6.78 15.80 -21.07
CA LYS A 110 5.91 14.79 -21.69
C LYS A 110 6.60 13.98 -22.80
N GLU A 111 7.53 14.60 -23.53
CA GLU A 111 8.37 13.89 -24.50
C GLU A 111 9.43 13.03 -23.80
N TRP A 112 10.03 13.55 -22.72
CA TRP A 112 11.05 12.83 -21.94
C TRP A 112 10.49 11.61 -21.23
N THR A 113 9.23 11.62 -20.74
CA THR A 113 8.60 10.49 -20.02
C THR A 113 8.41 9.25 -20.88
N ARG A 114 8.65 9.32 -22.20
CA ARG A 114 8.56 8.16 -23.09
C ARG A 114 9.67 7.15 -22.80
N PRO A 115 9.41 5.84 -23.02
CA PRO A 115 10.34 4.76 -22.66
C PRO A 115 11.76 4.96 -23.21
N GLU A 116 11.87 5.34 -24.47
CA GLU A 116 13.15 5.54 -25.16
C GLU A 116 13.99 6.68 -24.57
N ASN A 117 13.36 7.64 -23.91
CA ASN A 117 14.01 8.84 -23.40
C ASN A 117 14.34 8.74 -21.91
N CYS A 118 13.41 8.28 -21.08
CA CYS A 118 13.58 8.29 -19.64
C CYS A 118 14.23 7.00 -19.08
N ASP A 119 13.95 5.85 -19.70
CA ASP A 119 14.45 4.55 -19.23
C ASP A 119 15.73 4.15 -19.95
N ILE A 120 16.75 3.70 -19.19
CA ILE A 120 18.00 3.20 -19.79
C ILE A 120 17.76 1.92 -20.61
N THR A 121 16.74 1.14 -20.26
CA THR A 121 16.36 -0.08 -20.98
C THR A 121 15.40 0.20 -22.15
N GLY A 122 14.80 1.38 -22.19
CA GLY A 122 13.85 1.78 -23.22
C GLY A 122 12.52 1.03 -23.19
N GLN A 123 12.12 0.47 -22.03
CA GLN A 123 10.94 -0.41 -21.93
C GLN A 123 9.76 0.21 -21.18
N GLN A 124 10.00 1.14 -20.28
CA GLN A 124 8.98 1.69 -19.38
C GLN A 124 8.86 3.20 -19.55
N THR A 125 7.64 3.71 -19.53
CA THR A 125 7.38 5.14 -19.34
C THR A 125 7.74 5.55 -17.93
N PHE A 126 7.88 6.85 -17.68
CA PHE A 126 8.16 7.33 -16.32
C PHE A 126 7.01 7.04 -15.35
N GLU A 127 5.76 7.09 -15.82
CA GLU A 127 4.56 6.76 -15.05
C GLU A 127 4.51 5.28 -14.65
N GLU A 128 4.84 4.37 -15.58
CA GLU A 128 4.98 2.93 -15.27
C GLU A 128 6.13 2.68 -14.29
N MET A 129 7.22 3.45 -14.44
CA MET A 129 8.35 3.39 -13.51
C MET A 129 7.94 3.86 -12.11
N GLN A 130 7.18 4.95 -11.96
CA GLN A 130 6.63 5.41 -10.68
C GLN A 130 5.83 4.29 -9.99
N ALA A 131 4.94 3.63 -10.74
CA ALA A 131 4.12 2.53 -10.22
C ALA A 131 4.97 1.34 -9.76
N MET A 132 5.96 0.95 -10.56
CA MET A 132 6.89 -0.14 -10.23
C MET A 132 7.76 0.21 -9.02
N LEU A 133 8.28 1.43 -8.93
CA LEU A 133 9.10 1.91 -7.82
C LEU A 133 8.32 1.93 -6.51
N LEU A 134 7.08 2.42 -6.52
CA LEU A 134 6.22 2.39 -5.34
C LEU A 134 5.93 0.95 -4.91
N ARG A 135 5.59 0.07 -5.87
CA ARG A 135 5.36 -1.35 -5.60
C ARG A 135 6.57 -2.01 -4.93
N ARG A 136 7.78 -1.75 -5.44
CA ARG A 136 9.01 -2.28 -4.84
C ARG A 136 9.30 -1.67 -3.48
N LYS A 137 9.04 -0.37 -3.29
CA LYS A 137 9.17 0.28 -1.98
C LYS A 137 8.26 -0.37 -0.93
N ILE A 138 7.03 -0.67 -1.27
CA ILE A 138 6.09 -1.33 -0.34
C ILE A 138 6.54 -2.77 -0.02
N VAL A 139 6.86 -3.56 -1.05
CA VAL A 139 7.15 -4.99 -0.90
C VAL A 139 8.58 -5.23 -0.41
N ASP A 140 9.55 -4.56 -1.01
CA ASP A 140 10.97 -4.76 -0.69
C ASP A 140 11.44 -3.85 0.47
N GLY A 141 10.65 -2.80 0.79
CA GLY A 141 10.98 -1.77 1.77
C GLY A 141 11.77 -0.61 1.19
N GLU A 142 12.47 -0.83 0.10
CA GLU A 142 13.38 0.14 -0.52
C GLU A 142 13.65 -0.18 -1.99
N ILE A 143 14.01 0.83 -2.76
CA ILE A 143 14.45 0.70 -4.16
C ILE A 143 15.41 1.83 -4.51
N LEU A 144 16.33 1.57 -5.44
CA LEU A 144 17.32 2.52 -5.89
C LEU A 144 17.06 2.93 -7.34
N VAL A 145 17.17 4.22 -7.61
CA VAL A 145 17.13 4.77 -8.97
C VAL A 145 18.43 5.51 -9.22
N LYS A 146 19.21 5.04 -10.19
CA LYS A 146 20.46 5.69 -10.61
C LYS A 146 20.17 6.65 -11.75
N LYS A 147 20.66 7.87 -11.62
CA LYS A 147 20.65 8.88 -12.67
C LYS A 147 21.83 8.61 -13.59
N VAL A 148 21.55 8.39 -14.87
CA VAL A 148 22.57 8.08 -15.89
C VAL A 148 22.54 9.16 -16.95
N ILE A 149 23.72 9.73 -17.26
CA ILE A 149 23.85 10.73 -18.32
C ILE A 149 24.27 10.03 -19.61
N ASP A 150 23.35 9.96 -20.57
CA ASP A 150 23.59 9.44 -21.93
C ASP A 150 23.54 10.59 -22.95
N LYS A 151 24.70 10.92 -23.51
CA LYS A 151 24.83 12.04 -24.46
C LYS A 151 24.38 11.73 -25.89
N ARG A 152 23.87 10.51 -26.14
CA ARG A 152 23.51 10.06 -27.50
C ARG A 152 22.10 10.49 -27.92
N GLY A 153 21.25 10.87 -27.00
CA GLY A 153 19.85 11.27 -27.24
C GLY A 153 19.62 12.77 -27.12
N ARG A 154 18.42 13.21 -27.46
CA ARG A 154 17.96 14.59 -27.23
C ARG A 154 17.91 14.94 -25.75
N PHE A 155 17.54 13.98 -24.91
CA PHE A 155 17.49 14.11 -23.46
C PHE A 155 18.63 13.33 -22.83
N PRO A 156 19.60 14.01 -22.20
CA PRO A 156 20.77 13.32 -21.61
C PRO A 156 20.44 12.48 -20.39
N LEU A 157 19.46 12.89 -19.58
CA LEU A 157 19.12 12.15 -18.36
C LEU A 157 18.29 10.91 -18.68
N LYS A 158 18.79 9.75 -18.25
CA LYS A 158 18.08 8.47 -18.20
C LYS A 158 18.10 7.90 -16.80
N LEU A 159 17.12 7.08 -16.50
CA LEU A 159 16.98 6.45 -15.21
C LEU A 159 17.27 4.95 -15.32
N GLN A 160 18.01 4.43 -14.35
CA GLN A 160 18.28 3.01 -14.18
C GLN A 160 17.75 2.55 -12.82
N VAL A 161 16.77 1.66 -12.83
CA VAL A 161 16.26 1.06 -11.58
C VAL A 161 17.17 -0.07 -11.14
N ILE A 162 17.58 -0.04 -9.88
CA ILE A 162 18.51 -1.01 -9.29
C ILE A 162 17.83 -1.64 -8.07
N LYS A 163 17.81 -2.97 -8.02
CA LYS A 163 17.30 -3.70 -6.86
C LYS A 163 18.21 -3.49 -5.66
N SER A 164 17.63 -3.28 -4.49
CA SER A 164 18.37 -3.12 -3.24
C SER A 164 19.18 -4.36 -2.83
N ASP A 165 18.86 -5.53 -3.41
CA ASP A 165 19.63 -6.76 -3.23
C ASP A 165 21.07 -6.67 -3.77
N LEU A 166 21.34 -5.70 -4.66
CA LEU A 166 22.68 -5.45 -5.22
C LEU A 166 23.53 -4.54 -4.33
N LEU A 167 23.01 -4.03 -3.21
CA LEU A 167 23.84 -3.32 -2.24
C LEU A 167 24.78 -4.31 -1.55
N SER A 168 26.08 -4.09 -1.68
CA SER A 168 27.11 -4.98 -1.15
C SER A 168 27.05 -5.09 0.37
N GLN A 169 26.98 -6.30 0.88
CA GLN A 169 26.92 -6.56 2.32
C GLN A 169 28.31 -6.90 2.92
N TYR A 170 29.32 -7.04 2.07
CA TYR A 170 30.63 -7.56 2.49
C TYR A 170 31.63 -6.46 2.88
N LEU A 171 31.46 -5.25 2.36
CA LEU A 171 32.34 -4.14 2.65
C LEU A 171 31.93 -3.46 3.95
N LEU A 172 32.89 -3.34 4.87
CA LEU A 172 32.71 -2.63 6.13
C LEU A 172 33.36 -1.24 6.13
N ARG A 173 34.36 -1.03 5.26
CA ARG A 173 35.06 0.25 5.09
C ARG A 173 35.39 0.50 3.63
N ALA A 174 35.30 1.77 3.25
CA ALA A 174 35.65 2.20 1.90
C ALA A 174 37.16 2.10 1.67
N PRO A 175 37.62 1.43 0.58
CA PRO A 175 39.07 1.17 0.37
C PRO A 175 39.94 2.42 0.26
N LYS A 176 39.38 3.55 -0.21
CA LYS A 176 40.13 4.79 -0.43
C LYS A 176 39.98 5.82 0.69
N THR A 177 38.76 5.96 1.22
CA THR A 177 38.42 7.02 2.19
C THR A 177 38.37 6.51 3.63
N ASN A 178 38.44 5.19 3.83
CA ASN A 178 38.28 4.53 5.13
C ASN A 178 36.98 4.84 5.87
N ASN A 179 36.01 5.47 5.19
CA ASN A 179 34.68 5.73 5.72
C ASN A 179 33.96 4.42 6.08
N VAL A 180 33.08 4.48 7.06
CA VAL A 180 32.28 3.34 7.48
C VAL A 180 31.25 3.00 6.39
N ILE A 181 31.18 1.72 6.03
CA ILE A 181 30.14 1.18 5.15
C ILE A 181 29.23 0.32 5.99
N ARG A 182 27.94 0.64 5.99
CA ARG A 182 26.88 -0.18 6.63
C ARG A 182 25.89 -0.62 5.56
N SER A 183 25.72 -1.92 5.43
CA SER A 183 24.77 -2.54 4.49
C SER A 183 24.85 -2.00 3.06
N GLY A 184 26.09 -1.74 2.58
CA GLY A 184 26.38 -1.24 1.24
C GLY A 184 26.32 0.27 1.06
N ILE A 185 26.08 1.03 2.12
CA ILE A 185 26.03 2.50 2.10
C ILE A 185 27.23 3.06 2.86
N GLU A 186 28.04 3.89 2.19
CA GLU A 186 29.14 4.65 2.77
C GLU A 186 28.58 5.89 3.45
N LEU A 187 28.88 6.07 4.73
CA LEU A 187 28.29 7.10 5.59
C LEU A 187 29.35 8.07 6.11
N ASP A 188 28.91 9.29 6.38
CA ASP A 188 29.68 10.25 7.19
C ASP A 188 29.36 10.09 8.69
N ASP A 189 29.97 10.95 9.52
CA ASP A 189 29.79 10.94 10.99
C ASP A 189 28.37 11.29 11.44
N HIS A 190 27.53 11.82 10.55
CA HIS A 190 26.12 12.16 10.79
C HIS A 190 25.15 11.16 10.16
N LEU A 191 25.63 9.97 9.76
CA LEU A 191 24.88 8.95 9.04
C LEU A 191 24.32 9.42 7.68
N ARG A 192 24.93 10.45 7.08
CA ARG A 192 24.56 10.92 5.75
C ARG A 192 25.22 10.02 4.69
N PRO A 193 24.46 9.53 3.70
CA PRO A 193 25.03 8.76 2.60
C PRO A 193 26.00 9.58 1.75
N LEU A 194 27.22 9.08 1.58
CA LEU A 194 28.24 9.63 0.70
C LEU A 194 28.32 8.87 -0.63
N ALA A 195 28.14 7.55 -0.58
CA ALA A 195 28.14 6.69 -1.75
C ALA A 195 27.41 5.36 -1.46
N TYR A 196 27.04 4.69 -2.54
CA TYR A 196 26.46 3.36 -2.55
C TYR A 196 27.42 2.38 -3.21
N TRP A 197 27.65 1.25 -2.58
CA TRP A 197 28.49 0.18 -3.09
C TRP A 197 27.60 -0.90 -3.70
N ILE A 198 27.57 -0.96 -5.02
CA ILE A 198 26.60 -1.75 -5.79
C ILE A 198 27.33 -2.85 -6.53
N ASP A 199 26.95 -4.10 -6.25
CA ASP A 199 27.40 -5.30 -6.97
C ASP A 199 26.86 -5.31 -8.39
N LYS A 200 27.61 -5.87 -9.32
CA LYS A 200 27.20 -5.94 -10.71
C LYS A 200 26.34 -7.19 -10.96
N LYS A 201 25.31 -7.03 -11.73
CA LYS A 201 24.54 -8.15 -12.28
C LYS A 201 24.94 -8.37 -13.73
N THR A 202 25.42 -9.57 -14.06
CA THR A 202 25.72 -9.94 -15.43
C THR A 202 24.43 -10.17 -16.22
N PRO A 203 24.45 -10.05 -17.57
CA PRO A 203 23.30 -10.37 -18.40
C PRO A 203 22.78 -11.79 -18.23
N ASP A 204 23.64 -12.74 -17.86
CA ASP A 204 23.30 -14.15 -17.58
C ASP A 204 22.59 -14.34 -16.23
N GLY A 205 22.38 -13.23 -15.48
CA GLY A 205 21.64 -13.25 -14.21
C GLY A 205 22.47 -13.53 -12.97
N TYR A 206 23.78 -13.74 -13.09
CA TYR A 206 24.68 -13.91 -11.95
C TYR A 206 25.05 -12.58 -11.33
N THR A 207 25.32 -12.58 -10.02
CA THR A 207 25.84 -11.40 -9.31
C THR A 207 27.35 -11.53 -9.18
N GLU A 208 28.08 -10.56 -9.71
CA GLU A 208 29.50 -10.40 -9.46
C GLU A 208 29.70 -9.58 -8.19
N TYR A 209 30.33 -10.17 -7.19
CA TYR A 209 30.66 -9.54 -5.91
C TYR A 209 31.90 -8.65 -6.03
N ASP A 210 31.90 -7.74 -7.03
CA ASP A 210 32.89 -6.68 -7.22
C ASP A 210 32.16 -5.34 -7.22
N PRO A 211 31.89 -4.79 -6.02
CA PRO A 211 31.02 -3.63 -5.90
C PRO A 211 31.66 -2.38 -6.45
N THR A 212 30.89 -1.68 -7.26
CA THR A 212 31.26 -0.37 -7.78
C THR A 212 30.74 0.71 -6.85
N ARG A 213 31.61 1.67 -6.53
CA ARG A 213 31.25 2.86 -5.76
C ARG A 213 30.49 3.84 -6.64
N VAL A 214 29.24 4.13 -6.32
CA VAL A 214 28.39 5.14 -6.96
C VAL A 214 28.15 6.27 -5.97
N ARG A 215 28.29 7.50 -6.39
CA ARG A 215 28.12 8.67 -5.52
C ARG A 215 26.65 8.79 -5.08
N ALA A 216 26.43 9.33 -3.89
CA ALA A 216 25.07 9.47 -3.36
C ALA A 216 24.20 10.46 -4.16
N ASP A 217 24.82 11.47 -4.79
CA ASP A 217 24.12 12.43 -5.66
C ASP A 217 23.65 11.83 -7.00
N GLU A 218 24.21 10.69 -7.41
CA GLU A 218 23.77 9.94 -8.60
C GLU A 218 22.64 8.96 -8.30
N ILE A 219 22.30 8.73 -7.02
CA ILE A 219 21.31 7.73 -6.58
C ILE A 219 20.14 8.41 -5.86
N ILE A 220 18.96 8.04 -6.24
CA ILE A 220 17.75 8.27 -5.46
C ILE A 220 17.42 6.96 -4.74
N HIS A 221 17.49 6.98 -3.42
CA HIS A 221 17.16 5.84 -2.56
C HIS A 221 15.77 6.05 -1.96
N LEU A 222 14.79 5.35 -2.49
CA LEU A 222 13.39 5.44 -2.05
C LEU A 222 13.11 4.45 -0.94
N TRP A 223 12.94 4.95 0.27
CA TRP A 223 12.54 4.19 1.46
C TRP A 223 12.00 5.15 2.52
N THR A 224 11.26 4.62 3.47
CA THR A 224 10.70 5.41 4.58
C THR A 224 11.44 5.08 5.85
N ARG A 225 11.97 6.12 6.52
CA ARG A 225 12.63 5.99 7.81
C ARG A 225 11.58 5.89 8.92
N SER A 226 11.64 4.84 9.71
CA SER A 226 10.80 4.66 10.90
C SER A 226 11.54 4.96 12.20
N GLN A 227 12.87 4.83 12.21
CA GLN A 227 13.72 5.12 13.37
C GLN A 227 14.90 6.00 12.99
N PRO A 228 15.42 6.85 13.92
CA PRO A 228 16.46 7.83 13.60
C PRO A 228 17.79 7.24 13.11
N ASP A 229 18.17 6.06 13.59
CA ASP A 229 19.42 5.34 13.28
C ASP A 229 19.28 4.35 12.12
N GLN A 230 18.08 4.21 11.56
CA GLN A 230 17.81 3.36 10.40
C GLN A 230 18.49 3.92 9.15
N ILE A 231 19.13 3.03 8.40
CA ILE A 231 19.92 3.37 7.20
C ILE A 231 19.26 2.82 5.93
N ARG A 232 18.57 1.70 6.04
CA ARG A 232 17.87 1.02 4.93
C ARG A 232 16.42 0.74 5.28
N GLY A 233 15.58 0.59 4.25
CA GLY A 233 14.17 0.31 4.41
C GLY A 233 13.86 -1.15 4.76
N MET A 234 12.74 -1.35 5.46
CA MET A 234 12.08 -2.64 5.69
C MET A 234 10.74 -2.65 4.96
N SER A 235 10.31 -3.83 4.53
CA SER A 235 9.02 -4.01 3.84
C SER A 235 7.86 -3.42 4.66
N ASP A 236 7.00 -2.64 4.01
CA ASP A 236 5.78 -2.12 4.64
C ASP A 236 4.82 -3.26 5.03
N LEU A 237 4.98 -4.45 4.42
CA LEU A 237 4.20 -5.65 4.73
C LEU A 237 4.66 -6.36 6.01
N THR A 238 5.80 -5.96 6.60
CA THR A 238 6.41 -6.65 7.77
C THR A 238 5.40 -6.99 8.87
N PRO A 239 4.51 -6.08 9.33
CA PRO A 239 3.59 -6.36 10.42
C PRO A 239 2.56 -7.43 10.09
N ILE A 240 2.25 -7.63 8.81
CA ILE A 240 1.15 -8.46 8.35
C ILE A 240 1.59 -9.76 7.66
N ILE A 241 2.88 -9.93 7.33
CA ILE A 241 3.42 -11.10 6.60
C ILE A 241 2.97 -12.41 7.24
N LYS A 242 3.15 -12.55 8.56
CA LYS A 242 2.78 -13.78 9.27
C LYS A 242 1.27 -14.03 9.20
N ARG A 243 0.48 -12.98 9.42
CA ARG A 243 -0.99 -13.07 9.38
C ARG A 243 -1.51 -13.49 8.01
N LEU A 244 -0.98 -12.89 6.94
CA LEU A 244 -1.35 -13.26 5.57
C LEU A 244 -0.98 -14.72 5.26
N LYS A 245 0.20 -15.17 5.71
CA LYS A 245 0.62 -16.56 5.53
C LYS A 245 -0.28 -17.54 6.28
N ASP A 246 -0.58 -17.26 7.56
CA ASP A 246 -1.46 -18.09 8.38
C ASP A 246 -2.88 -18.16 7.78
N THR A 247 -3.39 -17.04 7.21
CA THR A 247 -4.69 -16.98 6.54
C THR A 247 -4.70 -17.84 5.28
N GLN A 248 -3.65 -17.77 4.46
CA GLN A 248 -3.52 -18.60 3.27
C GLN A 248 -3.46 -20.09 3.62
N ASP A 249 -2.63 -20.47 4.60
CA ASP A 249 -2.51 -21.85 5.06
C ASP A 249 -3.84 -22.40 5.61
N TYR A 250 -4.61 -21.55 6.29
CA TYR A 250 -5.95 -21.88 6.75
C TYR A 250 -6.91 -22.15 5.59
N LEU A 251 -6.94 -21.26 4.57
CA LEU A 251 -7.78 -21.41 3.38
C LEU A 251 -7.42 -22.67 2.57
N ASP A 252 -6.13 -22.96 2.45
CA ASP A 252 -5.65 -24.17 1.79
C ASP A 252 -6.11 -25.44 2.55
N ALA A 253 -5.98 -25.45 3.88
CA ALA A 253 -6.45 -26.54 4.72
C ALA A 253 -7.97 -26.72 4.66
N GLU A 254 -8.74 -25.64 4.66
CA GLU A 254 -10.21 -25.66 4.53
C GLU A 254 -10.63 -26.19 3.15
N THR A 255 -9.94 -25.77 2.09
CA THR A 255 -10.14 -26.26 0.74
C THR A 255 -9.90 -27.76 0.64
N VAL A 256 -8.83 -28.26 1.28
CA VAL A 256 -8.54 -29.70 1.34
C VAL A 256 -9.63 -30.43 2.13
N ALA A 257 -10.04 -29.90 3.29
CA ALA A 257 -11.11 -30.47 4.09
C ALA A 257 -12.43 -30.55 3.32
N ALA A 258 -12.81 -29.49 2.60
CA ALA A 258 -14.00 -29.44 1.75
C ALA A 258 -13.93 -30.47 0.61
N LYS A 259 -12.76 -30.63 -0.05
CA LYS A 259 -12.52 -31.65 -1.08
C LYS A 259 -12.68 -33.06 -0.52
N ILE A 260 -12.12 -33.31 0.67
CA ILE A 260 -12.26 -34.61 1.37
C ILE A 260 -13.72 -34.85 1.71
N ALA A 261 -14.41 -33.89 2.30
CA ALA A 261 -15.83 -34.00 2.66
C ALA A 261 -16.72 -34.29 1.43
N ALA A 262 -16.43 -33.66 0.29
CA ALA A 262 -17.13 -33.93 -0.97
C ALA A 262 -16.84 -35.33 -1.55
N CYS A 263 -15.73 -35.96 -1.16
CA CYS A 263 -15.38 -37.32 -1.61
C CYS A 263 -16.02 -38.43 -0.78
N PHE A 264 -16.50 -38.13 0.44
CA PHE A 264 -17.10 -39.14 1.33
C PHE A 264 -18.58 -39.36 0.99
N SER A 265 -18.84 -40.30 0.09
CA SER A 265 -20.26 -40.57 -0.27
C SER A 265 -20.85 -41.79 0.45
N VAL A 266 -20.19 -42.91 0.59
CA VAL A 266 -20.73 -44.11 1.30
C VAL A 266 -19.63 -45.05 1.72
N PHE A 267 -19.58 -45.46 2.99
CA PHE A 267 -18.84 -46.64 3.46
C PHE A 267 -19.85 -47.74 3.82
N ILE A 268 -19.76 -48.89 3.11
CA ILE A 268 -20.60 -50.07 3.39
C ILE A 268 -19.81 -51.04 4.25
N THR A 269 -20.22 -51.21 5.50
CA THR A 269 -19.72 -52.23 6.42
C THR A 269 -20.55 -53.51 6.29
N THR A 270 -19.98 -54.62 5.91
CA THR A 270 -20.68 -55.90 5.85
C THR A 270 -20.36 -56.72 7.09
N GLN A 271 -21.33 -57.01 7.94
CA GLN A 271 -21.15 -57.77 9.18
C GLN A 271 -21.17 -59.31 8.99
N THR A 272 -21.47 -59.80 7.80
CA THR A 272 -21.54 -61.24 7.54
C THR A 272 -20.23 -61.77 6.93
N GLY A 273 -19.45 -62.44 7.77
CA GLY A 273 -18.24 -63.14 7.36
C GLY A 273 -18.53 -64.35 6.51
N ALA A 274 -18.29 -64.25 5.20
CA ALA A 274 -18.01 -65.45 4.39
C ALA A 274 -16.48 -65.36 4.07
N PRO A 275 -15.66 -66.27 4.61
CA PRO A 275 -14.23 -66.30 4.27
C PRO A 275 -14.09 -66.84 2.85
N GLY A 276 -13.91 -66.00 1.87
CA GLY A 276 -13.55 -66.50 0.54
C GLY A 276 -13.77 -65.62 -0.67
N MET A 277 -14.39 -64.44 -0.56
CA MET A 277 -14.70 -63.64 -1.72
C MET A 277 -14.25 -62.17 -1.63
N VAL A 278 -13.04 -61.92 -1.17
CA VAL A 278 -12.36 -60.66 -1.39
C VAL A 278 -11.46 -60.87 -2.62
N GLY A 279 -11.97 -60.41 -3.74
CA GLY A 279 -11.33 -60.56 -5.04
C GLY A 279 -9.88 -60.10 -5.02
N ARG A 280 -9.07 -60.96 -5.53
CA ARG A 280 -7.71 -60.72 -6.03
C ARG A 280 -7.76 -59.58 -7.06
N ILE A 281 -7.68 -58.37 -6.61
CA ILE A 281 -7.36 -57.24 -7.49
C ILE A 281 -5.96 -56.78 -7.10
N GLY A 282 -4.99 -57.23 -7.91
CA GLY A 282 -3.66 -56.65 -8.03
C GLY A 282 -2.70 -56.93 -6.90
N SER A 283 -2.16 -58.18 -6.83
CA SER A 283 -0.90 -58.44 -6.12
C SER A 283 0.27 -57.92 -6.96
N THR A 284 0.76 -56.76 -6.64
CA THR A 284 2.12 -56.39 -6.97
C THR A 284 2.99 -56.72 -5.76
N LYS A 285 3.92 -57.68 -5.98
CA LYS A 285 4.94 -58.11 -5.03
C LYS A 285 6.02 -57.02 -4.89
N ASP A 286 5.72 -55.94 -4.15
CA ASP A 286 6.74 -55.00 -3.73
C ASP A 286 6.39 -54.49 -2.33
N PRO A 287 7.12 -54.92 -1.27
CA PRO A 287 6.84 -54.59 0.11
C PRO A 287 7.09 -53.11 0.46
N GLU A 288 7.76 -52.34 -0.39
CA GLU A 288 8.15 -50.94 -0.10
C GLU A 288 7.32 -49.87 -0.80
N LYS A 289 6.40 -50.23 -1.69
CA LYS A 289 5.50 -49.22 -2.27
C LYS A 289 4.37 -48.93 -1.30
N LYS A 290 4.51 -47.84 -0.55
CA LYS A 290 3.41 -47.18 0.17
C LYS A 290 2.22 -47.08 -0.77
N LYS A 291 1.11 -47.80 -0.47
CA LYS A 291 -0.14 -47.72 -1.23
C LYS A 291 -0.67 -46.28 -1.12
N ILE A 292 -0.33 -45.43 -2.05
CA ILE A 292 -0.98 -44.14 -2.22
C ILE A 292 -2.37 -44.43 -2.78
N GLN A 293 -3.37 -44.44 -1.92
CA GLN A 293 -4.76 -44.55 -2.33
C GLN A 293 -5.25 -43.13 -2.65
N SER A 294 -5.43 -42.84 -3.92
CA SER A 294 -6.08 -41.58 -4.33
C SER A 294 -7.58 -41.66 -4.01
N ILE A 295 -8.06 -40.75 -3.22
CA ILE A 295 -9.50 -40.56 -2.94
C ILE A 295 -10.08 -39.76 -4.09
N ARG A 296 -11.14 -40.28 -4.76
CA ARG A 296 -11.87 -39.59 -5.82
C ARG A 296 -13.31 -39.38 -5.41
N PRO A 297 -13.97 -38.28 -5.83
CA PRO A 297 -15.38 -38.07 -5.60
C PRO A 297 -16.22 -39.24 -6.10
N GLY A 298 -17.16 -39.72 -5.28
CA GLY A 298 -18.02 -40.87 -5.62
C GLY A 298 -17.38 -42.26 -5.54
N MET A 299 -16.21 -42.42 -4.94
CA MET A 299 -15.57 -43.73 -4.77
C MET A 299 -16.24 -44.53 -3.66
N ILE A 300 -16.78 -45.66 -4.00
CA ILE A 300 -17.32 -46.65 -3.04
C ILE A 300 -16.20 -47.67 -2.73
N LYS A 301 -15.81 -47.76 -1.46
CA LYS A 301 -14.81 -48.72 -0.98
C LYS A 301 -15.45 -49.71 0.00
N TYR A 302 -15.35 -50.99 -0.29
CA TYR A 302 -15.78 -52.03 0.61
C TYR A 302 -14.68 -52.28 1.65
N LEU A 303 -15.08 -52.33 2.93
CA LEU A 303 -14.21 -52.60 4.05
C LEU A 303 -14.20 -54.11 4.36
N ALA A 304 -13.07 -54.62 4.83
CA ALA A 304 -12.98 -56.00 5.27
C ALA A 304 -13.72 -56.20 6.60
N PRO A 305 -14.22 -57.44 6.90
CA PRO A 305 -14.85 -57.75 8.17
C PRO A 305 -13.90 -57.44 9.34
N GLY A 306 -14.36 -56.59 10.26
CA GLY A 306 -13.57 -56.16 11.42
C GLY A 306 -12.88 -54.80 11.28
N GLU A 307 -12.90 -54.17 10.11
CA GLU A 307 -12.44 -52.79 9.95
C GLU A 307 -13.60 -51.81 10.22
N SER A 308 -13.38 -50.87 11.14
CA SER A 308 -14.29 -49.77 11.37
C SER A 308 -13.62 -48.46 10.94
N VAL A 309 -14.34 -47.62 10.21
CA VAL A 309 -13.88 -46.29 9.89
C VAL A 309 -14.52 -45.30 10.82
N THR A 310 -13.70 -44.65 11.62
CA THR A 310 -14.13 -43.51 12.40
C THR A 310 -13.93 -42.28 11.50
N THR A 311 -15.03 -41.72 10.99
CA THR A 311 -15.00 -40.43 10.29
C THR A 311 -14.77 -39.36 11.33
N ALA A 312 -13.58 -38.77 11.36
CA ALA A 312 -13.42 -37.47 11.96
C ALA A 312 -14.19 -36.49 11.08
N ASN A 313 -15.45 -36.25 11.41
CA ASN A 313 -16.25 -35.22 10.75
C ASN A 313 -15.86 -33.88 11.38
N PRO A 314 -15.04 -33.03 10.73
CA PRO A 314 -14.80 -31.71 11.21
C PRO A 314 -16.06 -30.88 10.93
N SER A 315 -17.05 -30.97 11.83
CA SER A 315 -18.25 -30.11 11.78
C SER A 315 -17.88 -28.68 12.18
N ARG A 316 -16.93 -28.07 11.48
CA ARG A 316 -16.73 -26.63 11.54
C ARG A 316 -17.69 -26.03 10.52
N GLY A 317 -18.68 -25.26 11.02
CA GLY A 317 -19.63 -24.58 10.16
C GLY A 317 -18.89 -23.60 9.23
N ILE A 318 -19.27 -23.56 7.96
CA ILE A 318 -18.78 -22.63 6.94
C ILE A 318 -18.84 -21.16 7.43
N ALA A 319 -19.79 -20.83 8.30
CA ALA A 319 -19.91 -19.53 8.94
C ALA A 319 -18.64 -19.12 9.72
N SER A 320 -17.98 -20.05 10.44
CA SER A 320 -16.79 -19.75 11.22
C SER A 320 -15.56 -19.46 10.34
N ALA A 321 -15.48 -20.02 9.13
CA ALA A 321 -14.40 -19.76 8.19
C ALA A 321 -14.48 -18.33 7.62
N LYS A 322 -15.71 -17.90 7.23
CA LYS A 322 -15.94 -16.53 6.76
C LYS A 322 -15.56 -15.50 7.80
N ASP A 323 -15.99 -15.68 9.04
CA ASP A 323 -15.73 -14.75 10.14
C ASP A 323 -14.22 -14.69 10.45
N TYR A 324 -13.54 -15.85 10.46
CA TYR A 324 -12.09 -15.89 10.66
C TYR A 324 -11.34 -15.10 9.59
N VAL A 325 -11.61 -15.36 8.30
CA VAL A 325 -10.96 -14.67 7.18
C VAL A 325 -11.23 -13.16 7.24
N SER A 326 -12.50 -12.76 7.48
CA SER A 326 -12.85 -11.34 7.59
C SER A 326 -12.12 -10.62 8.72
N ILE A 327 -11.93 -11.27 9.86
CA ILE A 327 -11.15 -10.70 10.98
C ILE A 327 -9.68 -10.57 10.57
N GLN A 328 -9.10 -11.56 9.90
CA GLN A 328 -7.70 -11.51 9.46
C GLN A 328 -7.48 -10.40 8.43
N GLU A 329 -8.40 -10.23 7.47
CA GLU A 329 -8.34 -9.15 6.47
C GLU A 329 -8.46 -7.77 7.11
N ARG A 330 -9.39 -7.58 8.07
CA ARG A 330 -9.51 -6.31 8.81
C ARG A 330 -8.26 -5.96 9.58
N LEU A 331 -7.66 -6.94 10.27
CA LEU A 331 -6.42 -6.72 11.01
C LEU A 331 -5.21 -6.51 10.08
N ALA A 332 -5.16 -7.15 8.92
CA ALA A 332 -4.15 -6.90 7.91
C ALA A 332 -4.32 -5.50 7.29
N GLY A 333 -5.57 -5.10 6.99
CA GLY A 333 -5.89 -3.75 6.55
C GLY A 333 -5.48 -2.69 7.55
N ALA A 334 -5.82 -2.88 8.83
CA ALA A 334 -5.40 -1.98 9.89
C ALA A 334 -3.87 -1.84 9.98
N GLY A 335 -3.11 -2.93 9.75
CA GLY A 335 -1.65 -2.90 9.72
C GLY A 335 -1.05 -2.11 8.55
N LEU A 336 -1.80 -1.90 7.48
CA LEU A 336 -1.41 -1.10 6.30
C LEU A 336 -2.11 0.26 6.23
N GLY A 337 -3.01 0.57 7.18
CA GLY A 337 -3.84 1.77 7.12
C GLY A 337 -4.89 1.72 6.00
N LEU A 338 -5.41 0.51 5.67
CA LEU A 338 -6.39 0.28 4.61
C LEU A 338 -7.71 -0.21 5.18
N SER A 339 -8.81 0.20 4.56
CA SER A 339 -10.14 -0.27 4.89
C SER A 339 -10.33 -1.76 4.51
N TYR A 340 -11.28 -2.41 5.16
CA TYR A 340 -11.66 -3.80 4.85
C TYR A 340 -12.13 -3.94 3.40
N GLU A 341 -12.91 -3.00 2.92
CA GLU A 341 -13.45 -2.98 1.57
C GLU A 341 -12.35 -2.90 0.50
N LEU A 342 -11.27 -2.17 0.77
CA LEU A 342 -10.13 -2.12 -0.13
C LEU A 342 -9.33 -3.43 -0.13
N MET A 343 -9.21 -4.09 1.03
CA MET A 343 -8.50 -5.35 1.19
C MET A 343 -9.26 -6.54 0.57
N SER A 344 -10.52 -6.70 0.92
CA SER A 344 -11.35 -7.84 0.55
C SER A 344 -12.08 -7.69 -0.80
N ARG A 345 -12.29 -6.44 -1.26
CA ARG A 345 -13.17 -6.11 -2.38
C ARG A 345 -14.63 -6.53 -2.17
N ASP A 346 -15.03 -6.82 -0.92
CA ASP A 346 -16.39 -7.16 -0.55
C ASP A 346 -17.15 -5.94 -0.05
N PHE A 347 -18.05 -5.41 -0.86
CA PHE A 347 -18.92 -4.29 -0.54
C PHE A 347 -20.32 -4.74 -0.05
N ASN A 348 -20.59 -6.05 -0.03
CA ASN A 348 -21.94 -6.55 0.31
C ASN A 348 -22.25 -6.45 1.81
N SER A 349 -21.22 -6.43 2.65
CA SER A 349 -21.39 -6.41 4.12
C SER A 349 -21.41 -5.01 4.72
N SER A 350 -21.13 -3.97 3.92
CA SER A 350 -21.01 -2.59 4.39
C SER A 350 -22.22 -1.73 3.99
N SER A 351 -22.68 -0.87 4.90
CA SER A 351 -23.60 0.19 4.51
C SER A 351 -22.88 1.22 3.63
N PHE A 352 -23.63 1.91 2.76
CA PHE A 352 -23.05 2.98 1.93
C PHE A 352 -22.24 4.01 2.74
N SER A 353 -22.75 4.39 3.92
CA SER A 353 -22.06 5.34 4.80
C SER A 353 -20.76 4.78 5.37
N ALA A 354 -20.72 3.50 5.74
CA ALA A 354 -19.53 2.85 6.26
C ALA A 354 -18.46 2.68 5.16
N ALA A 355 -18.86 2.22 3.96
CA ALA A 355 -17.95 2.11 2.82
C ALA A 355 -17.37 3.48 2.42
N ARG A 356 -18.20 4.54 2.42
CA ARG A 356 -17.77 5.91 2.18
C ARG A 356 -16.73 6.37 3.20
N GLN A 357 -16.97 6.13 4.49
CA GLN A 357 -16.03 6.51 5.54
C GLN A 357 -14.70 5.74 5.38
N GLY A 358 -14.74 4.45 5.06
CA GLY A 358 -13.54 3.67 4.77
C GLY A 358 -12.73 4.25 3.62
N MET A 359 -13.38 4.60 2.51
CA MET A 359 -12.71 5.23 1.36
C MET A 359 -12.10 6.59 1.70
N LEU A 360 -12.71 7.39 2.55
CA LEU A 360 -12.16 8.68 3.01
C LEU A 360 -10.93 8.49 3.90
N GLU A 361 -10.93 7.46 4.76
CA GLU A 361 -9.75 7.12 5.56
C GLU A 361 -8.62 6.58 4.68
N ASP A 362 -8.91 5.73 3.68
CA ASP A 362 -7.92 5.24 2.73
C ASP A 362 -7.22 6.39 1.98
N ARG A 363 -7.96 7.45 1.59
CA ARG A 363 -7.38 8.65 0.96
C ARG A 363 -6.33 9.32 1.85
N LYS A 364 -6.59 9.43 3.15
CA LYS A 364 -5.61 9.97 4.12
C LYS A 364 -4.34 9.13 4.23
N THR A 365 -4.41 7.84 3.92
CA THR A 365 -3.23 6.97 3.82
C THR A 365 -2.49 7.19 2.51
N PHE A 366 -3.19 7.44 1.40
CA PHE A 366 -2.56 7.62 0.08
C PHE A 366 -1.91 8.98 -0.11
N GLU A 367 -2.51 10.06 0.39
CA GLU A 367 -1.99 11.42 0.25
C GLU A 367 -0.53 11.60 0.75
N PRO A 368 -0.14 11.13 1.93
CA PRO A 368 1.25 11.19 2.37
C PRO A 368 2.21 10.41 1.47
N ILE A 369 1.76 9.28 0.87
CA ILE A 369 2.56 8.48 -0.05
C ILE A 369 2.73 9.23 -1.39
N GLN A 370 1.70 9.92 -1.87
CA GLN A 370 1.79 10.80 -3.05
C GLN A 370 2.79 11.94 -2.81
N GLN A 371 2.72 12.59 -1.64
CA GLN A 371 3.66 13.63 -1.25
C GLN A 371 5.10 13.10 -1.13
N PHE A 372 5.26 11.91 -0.57
CA PHE A 372 6.57 11.23 -0.48
C PHE A 372 7.17 10.99 -1.87
N LEU A 373 6.41 10.44 -2.81
CA LEU A 373 6.87 10.23 -4.19
C LEU A 373 7.19 11.54 -4.90
N SER A 374 6.35 12.54 -4.74
CA SER A 374 6.57 13.87 -5.32
C SER A 374 7.86 14.50 -4.81
N ALA A 375 8.11 14.42 -3.50
CA ALA A 375 9.27 15.04 -2.86
C ALA A 375 10.57 14.25 -3.10
N HIS A 376 10.54 12.92 -2.96
CA HIS A 376 11.75 12.10 -2.93
C HIS A 376 12.10 11.43 -4.26
N LEU A 377 11.14 11.32 -5.20
CA LEU A 377 11.37 10.77 -6.53
C LEU A 377 11.24 11.84 -7.61
N CYS A 378 10.06 12.44 -7.73
CA CYS A 378 9.73 13.28 -8.88
C CYS A 378 10.52 14.59 -8.88
N THR A 379 10.59 15.29 -7.76
CA THR A 379 11.30 16.58 -7.65
C THR A 379 12.82 16.46 -7.91
N PRO A 380 13.55 15.50 -7.35
CA PRO A 380 14.98 15.33 -7.66
C PRO A 380 15.24 14.99 -9.13
N ILE A 381 14.36 14.19 -9.75
CA ILE A 381 14.47 13.83 -11.16
C ILE A 381 14.17 15.05 -12.04
N TYR A 382 13.11 15.79 -11.75
CA TYR A 382 12.74 17.00 -12.49
C TYR A 382 13.85 18.05 -12.49
N ARG A 383 14.44 18.30 -11.33
CA ARG A 383 15.57 19.24 -11.20
C ARG A 383 16.77 18.83 -12.04
N GLU A 384 17.18 17.58 -11.94
CA GLU A 384 18.28 17.05 -12.72
C GLU A 384 17.99 17.04 -14.23
N TRP A 385 16.76 16.67 -14.60
CA TRP A 385 16.30 16.68 -15.97
C TRP A 385 16.36 18.09 -16.57
N LEU A 386 15.86 19.08 -15.85
CA LEU A 386 15.86 20.48 -16.31
C LEU A 386 17.29 20.99 -16.47
N ASP A 387 18.18 20.74 -15.48
CA ASP A 387 19.60 21.08 -15.58
C ASP A 387 20.25 20.48 -16.83
N THR A 388 19.98 19.20 -17.08
CA THR A 388 20.58 18.49 -18.22
C THR A 388 20.00 18.95 -19.55
N CYS A 389 18.73 19.35 -19.63
CA CYS A 389 18.11 19.92 -20.82
C CYS A 389 18.71 21.28 -21.18
N VAL A 390 18.94 22.14 -20.18
CA VAL A 390 19.58 23.45 -20.40
C VAL A 390 21.05 23.28 -20.82
N LEU A 391 21.80 22.40 -20.14
CA LEU A 391 23.18 22.12 -20.50
C LEU A 391 23.35 21.50 -21.89
N ALA A 392 22.37 20.73 -22.36
CA ALA A 392 22.38 20.14 -23.69
C ALA A 392 21.87 21.08 -24.78
N GLY A 393 21.35 22.27 -24.41
CA GLY A 393 20.73 23.19 -25.37
C GLY A 393 19.38 22.74 -25.90
N THR A 394 18.76 21.76 -25.24
CA THR A 394 17.39 21.31 -25.58
C THR A 394 16.34 22.34 -25.18
N LEU A 395 16.63 23.09 -24.14
CA LEU A 395 15.84 24.19 -23.62
C LEU A 395 16.76 25.40 -23.41
N ASP A 396 16.42 26.55 -24.01
CA ASP A 396 17.18 27.78 -23.87
C ASP A 396 16.55 28.70 -22.83
N ILE A 397 17.17 28.79 -21.67
CA ILE A 397 16.75 29.70 -20.59
C ILE A 397 17.91 30.64 -20.27
N PRO A 398 17.78 31.93 -20.65
CA PRO A 398 18.78 32.93 -20.26
C PRO A 398 18.91 33.00 -18.74
N ASP A 399 20.15 33.11 -18.24
CA ASP A 399 20.47 33.25 -16.81
C ASP A 399 19.98 32.10 -15.89
N TYR A 400 19.76 30.91 -16.48
CA TYR A 400 19.26 29.74 -15.76
C TYR A 400 20.03 29.45 -14.46
N PHE A 401 21.36 29.36 -14.54
CA PHE A 401 22.17 29.00 -13.38
C PHE A 401 22.25 30.10 -12.30
N ALA A 402 21.97 31.36 -12.65
CA ALA A 402 21.87 32.46 -11.70
C ALA A 402 20.57 32.41 -10.90
N ASN A 403 19.48 31.93 -11.50
CA ASN A 403 18.15 31.90 -10.92
C ASN A 403 17.55 30.46 -10.88
N ARG A 404 18.42 29.47 -10.72
CA ARG A 404 18.09 28.05 -10.84
C ARG A 404 16.88 27.63 -10.01
N GLU A 405 16.79 28.07 -8.74
CA GLU A 405 15.69 27.70 -7.85
C GLU A 405 14.33 28.21 -8.36
N ALA A 406 14.29 29.41 -8.92
CA ALA A 406 13.06 29.98 -9.48
C ALA A 406 12.56 29.20 -10.72
N TYR A 407 13.51 28.80 -11.60
CA TYR A 407 13.17 28.01 -12.79
C TYR A 407 12.83 26.55 -12.47
N GLN A 408 13.34 26.01 -11.36
CA GLN A 408 13.03 24.65 -10.89
C GLN A 408 11.77 24.58 -10.01
N ALA A 409 11.06 25.67 -9.85
CA ALA A 409 9.81 25.68 -9.12
C ALA A 409 8.76 24.82 -9.85
N VAL A 410 8.21 23.86 -9.16
CA VAL A 410 7.28 22.86 -9.71
C VAL A 410 6.20 22.51 -8.67
N GLU A 411 4.99 22.38 -9.13
CA GLU A 411 3.87 21.79 -8.39
C GLU A 411 3.53 20.43 -8.99
N TRP A 412 3.19 19.46 -8.15
CA TRP A 412 2.91 18.10 -8.62
C TRP A 412 1.41 17.85 -8.61
N VAL A 413 0.89 17.47 -9.77
CA VAL A 413 -0.49 17.00 -9.91
C VAL A 413 -0.50 15.50 -9.68
N THR A 414 -1.06 15.10 -8.55
CA THR A 414 -1.26 13.70 -8.20
C THR A 414 -2.61 13.22 -8.70
N PRO A 415 -2.79 11.91 -8.95
CA PRO A 415 -4.09 11.36 -9.29
C PRO A 415 -5.12 11.67 -8.21
N GLY A 416 -6.23 12.24 -8.62
CA GLY A 416 -7.36 12.50 -7.74
C GLY A 416 -8.32 11.31 -7.69
N TRP A 417 -9.35 11.41 -6.85
CA TRP A 417 -10.37 10.38 -6.72
C TRP A 417 -11.72 10.90 -7.22
N SER A 418 -12.50 10.01 -7.84
CA SER A 418 -13.86 10.31 -8.25
C SER A 418 -14.74 10.63 -7.04
N TRP A 419 -15.79 11.41 -7.27
CA TRP A 419 -16.81 11.69 -6.26
C TRP A 419 -17.52 10.40 -5.83
N ILE A 420 -17.79 10.29 -4.54
CA ILE A 420 -18.62 9.20 -4.00
C ILE A 420 -20.09 9.56 -4.11
N ASP A 421 -20.44 10.83 -3.89
CA ASP A 421 -21.78 11.41 -4.11
C ASP A 421 -21.61 12.64 -5.03
N PRO A 422 -21.66 12.46 -6.37
CA PRO A 422 -21.33 13.52 -7.30
C PRO A 422 -22.16 14.79 -7.10
N GLN A 423 -23.44 14.65 -6.83
CA GLN A 423 -24.35 15.80 -6.72
C GLN A 423 -24.04 16.66 -5.49
N LYS A 424 -23.85 16.05 -4.33
CA LYS A 424 -23.55 16.77 -3.10
C LYS A 424 -22.13 17.34 -3.10
N GLU A 425 -21.17 16.59 -3.62
CA GLU A 425 -19.76 17.02 -3.65
C GLU A 425 -19.56 18.15 -4.67
N VAL A 426 -20.19 18.09 -5.86
CA VAL A 426 -20.14 19.18 -6.85
C VAL A 426 -20.78 20.45 -6.30
N ASN A 427 -21.95 20.35 -5.65
CA ASN A 427 -22.59 21.52 -5.06
C ASN A 427 -21.76 22.16 -3.93
N ALA A 428 -21.13 21.32 -3.10
CA ALA A 428 -20.23 21.79 -2.05
C ALA A 428 -18.98 22.46 -2.63
N ASP A 429 -18.38 21.90 -3.67
CA ASP A 429 -17.22 22.47 -4.36
C ASP A 429 -17.56 23.79 -5.05
N ILE A 430 -18.69 23.86 -5.77
CA ILE A 430 -19.17 25.10 -6.38
C ILE A 430 -19.36 26.18 -5.32
N SER A 431 -20.00 25.83 -4.21
CA SER A 431 -20.21 26.76 -3.10
C SER A 431 -18.87 27.21 -2.48
N ALA A 432 -17.92 26.28 -2.30
CA ALA A 432 -16.58 26.60 -1.76
C ALA A 432 -15.81 27.54 -2.69
N ILE A 433 -15.85 27.31 -4.02
CA ILE A 433 -15.18 28.16 -5.01
C ILE A 433 -15.83 29.54 -5.05
N GLN A 434 -17.16 29.62 -5.08
CA GLN A 434 -17.90 30.90 -5.11
C GLN A 434 -17.67 31.74 -3.87
N ASN A 435 -17.50 31.13 -2.71
CA ASN A 435 -17.25 31.83 -1.44
C ASN A 435 -15.76 32.03 -1.12
N GLY A 436 -14.84 31.69 -2.05
CA GLY A 436 -13.40 31.84 -1.87
C GLY A 436 -12.75 30.86 -0.90
N GLY A 437 -13.47 29.83 -0.46
CA GLY A 437 -12.94 28.77 0.40
C GLY A 437 -12.06 27.78 -0.34
N LYS A 438 -12.10 27.78 -1.69
CA LYS A 438 -11.31 26.88 -2.55
C LYS A 438 -11.03 27.56 -3.88
N THR A 439 -9.83 27.38 -4.43
CA THR A 439 -9.51 27.91 -5.76
C THR A 439 -9.81 26.89 -6.86
N LEU A 440 -10.01 27.36 -8.10
CA LEU A 440 -10.16 26.48 -9.25
C LEU A 440 -8.93 25.57 -9.45
N SER A 441 -7.73 26.11 -9.20
CA SER A 441 -6.49 25.35 -9.26
C SER A 441 -6.46 24.19 -8.26
N GLN A 442 -6.84 24.44 -7.00
CA GLN A 442 -6.97 23.39 -5.98
C GLN A 442 -8.02 22.36 -6.36
N TRP A 443 -9.17 22.80 -6.86
CA TRP A 443 -10.25 21.90 -7.30
C TRP A 443 -9.82 20.99 -8.45
N CYS A 444 -9.08 21.52 -9.44
CA CYS A 444 -8.55 20.72 -10.54
C CYS A 444 -7.45 19.77 -10.06
N ALA A 445 -6.53 20.23 -9.21
CA ALA A 445 -5.42 19.42 -8.68
C ALA A 445 -5.93 18.21 -7.88
N GLU A 446 -6.95 18.36 -7.03
CA GLU A 446 -7.58 17.25 -6.30
C GLU A 446 -8.16 16.16 -7.20
N ARG A 447 -8.37 16.47 -8.49
CA ARG A 447 -8.92 15.55 -9.51
C ARG A 447 -7.89 15.09 -10.53
N GLY A 448 -6.65 15.53 -10.38
CA GLY A 448 -5.56 15.17 -11.28
C GLY A 448 -5.62 15.90 -12.62
N TYR A 449 -6.28 17.06 -12.68
CA TYR A 449 -6.32 17.92 -13.89
C TYR A 449 -5.46 19.16 -13.71
N ASP A 450 -4.81 19.59 -14.81
CA ASP A 450 -4.23 20.92 -14.88
C ASP A 450 -5.35 21.94 -15.12
N TRP A 451 -5.48 22.93 -14.21
CA TRP A 451 -6.52 23.95 -14.32
C TRP A 451 -6.35 24.85 -15.54
N ARG A 452 -5.11 25.05 -16.03
CA ARG A 452 -4.83 25.84 -17.23
C ARG A 452 -5.23 25.07 -18.47
N GLU A 453 -4.81 23.80 -18.61
CA GLU A 453 -5.26 22.94 -19.69
C GLU A 453 -6.80 22.84 -19.73
N GLN A 454 -7.41 22.75 -18.54
CA GLN A 454 -8.87 22.70 -18.43
C GLN A 454 -9.53 23.99 -18.94
N LEU A 455 -9.02 25.18 -18.57
CA LEU A 455 -9.54 26.44 -19.04
C LEU A 455 -9.30 26.65 -20.55
N GLU A 456 -8.14 26.27 -21.08
CA GLU A 456 -7.83 26.34 -22.53
C GLU A 456 -8.77 25.43 -23.30
N GLN A 457 -8.99 24.19 -22.82
CA GLN A 457 -9.93 23.26 -23.44
C GLN A 457 -11.36 23.82 -23.42
N MET A 458 -11.80 24.39 -22.31
CA MET A 458 -13.12 25.02 -22.19
C MET A 458 -13.27 26.23 -23.15
N ALA A 459 -12.23 27.02 -23.31
CA ALA A 459 -12.22 28.14 -24.24
C ALA A 459 -12.34 27.66 -25.70
N LEU A 460 -11.57 26.63 -26.07
CA LEU A 460 -11.62 26.00 -27.38
C LEU A 460 -12.98 25.38 -27.69
N GLU A 461 -13.56 24.68 -26.71
CA GLU A 461 -14.91 24.09 -26.85
C GLU A 461 -15.98 25.14 -27.05
N LYS A 462 -15.88 26.26 -26.30
CA LYS A 462 -16.78 27.40 -26.45
C LYS A 462 -16.70 28.01 -27.84
N GLU A 463 -15.50 28.31 -28.32
CA GLU A 463 -15.28 28.86 -29.66
C GLU A 463 -15.78 27.91 -30.76
N THR A 464 -15.50 26.62 -30.60
CA THR A 464 -15.97 25.60 -31.53
C THR A 464 -17.50 25.50 -31.55
N ALA A 465 -18.15 25.49 -30.37
CA ALA A 465 -19.59 25.45 -30.27
C ALA A 465 -20.26 26.69 -30.88
N GLU A 466 -19.72 27.90 -30.63
CA GLU A 466 -20.18 29.15 -31.22
C GLU A 466 -20.07 29.11 -32.77
N SER A 467 -18.95 28.57 -33.28
CA SER A 467 -18.75 28.41 -34.72
C SER A 467 -19.77 27.46 -35.38
N LEU A 468 -20.25 26.46 -34.65
CA LEU A 468 -21.26 25.49 -35.07
C LEU A 468 -22.71 25.94 -34.77
N GLY A 469 -22.88 27.12 -34.17
CA GLY A 469 -24.20 27.63 -33.77
C GLY A 469 -24.81 26.95 -32.56
N LEU A 470 -24.04 26.19 -31.80
CA LEU A 470 -24.48 25.50 -30.60
C LEU A 470 -24.29 26.40 -29.34
N LYS A 471 -25.30 26.47 -28.50
CA LYS A 471 -25.19 27.14 -27.21
C LYS A 471 -24.81 26.10 -26.15
N LEU A 472 -23.57 26.12 -25.69
CA LEU A 472 -23.15 25.32 -24.54
C LEU A 472 -23.61 26.04 -23.26
N ALA A 473 -24.46 25.39 -22.47
CA ALA A 473 -24.92 25.90 -21.17
C ALA A 473 -23.84 25.88 -20.08
N VAL A 474 -22.65 25.39 -20.41
CA VAL A 474 -21.55 25.07 -19.46
C VAL A 474 -20.95 26.29 -18.75
N HIS A 475 -21.22 27.50 -19.23
CA HIS A 475 -20.52 28.72 -18.73
C HIS A 475 -21.43 29.79 -18.14
N THR A 476 -22.71 29.49 -17.95
CA THR A 476 -23.59 30.38 -17.18
C THR A 476 -23.49 29.98 -15.71
N PRO A 477 -22.96 30.82 -14.81
CA PRO A 477 -23.07 30.54 -13.39
C PRO A 477 -24.57 30.40 -13.09
N ILE A 478 -24.99 29.21 -12.71
CA ILE A 478 -26.33 28.97 -12.19
C ILE A 478 -26.38 29.80 -10.90
N SER A 479 -26.96 30.97 -10.96
CA SER A 479 -27.21 31.73 -9.76
C SER A 479 -28.13 30.88 -8.89
N VAL A 480 -27.70 30.57 -7.68
CA VAL A 480 -28.48 29.83 -6.67
C VAL A 480 -29.87 30.46 -6.47
N GLN A 481 -30.04 31.71 -6.78
CA GLN A 481 -31.30 32.42 -6.82
C GLN A 481 -32.29 31.91 -7.87
N ALA A 482 -31.84 31.43 -9.04
CA ALA A 482 -32.73 30.89 -10.07
C ALA A 482 -33.23 29.47 -9.70
N ALA A 483 -32.46 28.71 -8.94
CA ALA A 483 -32.89 27.39 -8.44
C ALA A 483 -33.86 27.48 -7.26
N MET A 484 -33.76 28.54 -6.42
CA MET A 484 -34.70 28.80 -5.34
C MET A 484 -36.03 29.39 -5.82
N SER A 485 -36.05 30.16 -6.92
CA SER A 485 -37.27 30.70 -7.48
C SER A 485 -38.17 29.67 -8.17
N ASN A 486 -37.63 28.56 -8.60
CA ASN A 486 -38.41 27.44 -9.19
C ASN A 486 -38.98 26.45 -8.15
N HIS A 487 -38.61 26.59 -6.87
CA HIS A 487 -39.16 25.75 -5.79
C HIS A 487 -40.23 26.45 -4.94
N VAL A 488 -40.54 27.75 -5.19
CA VAL A 488 -41.54 28.51 -4.45
C VAL A 488 -42.84 28.71 -5.26
N GLY A 489 -42.91 28.15 -6.47
CA GLY A 489 -44.03 28.34 -7.37
C GLY A 489 -44.87 27.08 -7.59
N GLY A 490 -45.25 26.32 -6.57
CA GLY A 490 -46.12 25.19 -6.76
C GLY A 490 -46.51 24.50 -5.45
N ASP A 491 -47.28 25.18 -4.62
CA ASP A 491 -48.32 24.57 -3.80
C ASP A 491 -49.14 25.68 -3.10
N SER A 492 -50.16 26.12 -3.77
CA SER A 492 -51.29 26.79 -3.14
C SER A 492 -52.55 26.24 -3.80
N ALA A 493 -53.08 25.12 -3.31
CA ALA A 493 -54.50 24.77 -3.47
C ALA A 493 -54.91 23.77 -2.39
N GLN A 494 -55.59 24.33 -1.43
CA GLN A 494 -56.80 23.81 -0.80
C GLN A 494 -56.69 22.79 0.32
N ASP A 495 -56.78 23.34 1.53
CA ASP A 495 -57.50 22.82 2.65
C ASP A 495 -58.93 22.40 2.20
N ASP A 496 -59.31 21.17 2.51
CA ASP A 496 -60.69 20.83 2.83
C ASP A 496 -60.71 19.80 3.97
N ASP A 497 -61.11 20.35 5.09
CA ASP A 497 -61.62 19.82 6.32
C ASP A 497 -62.52 18.60 6.14
N LYS A 498 -62.26 17.50 6.82
CA LYS A 498 -63.28 16.58 7.37
C LYS A 498 -62.71 15.76 8.53
N THR A 499 -63.03 16.20 9.71
CA THR A 499 -63.24 15.46 10.94
C THR A 499 -64.19 14.29 10.76
N GLU A 500 -63.99 13.25 11.52
CA GLU A 500 -64.79 12.14 12.05
C GLU A 500 -64.06 10.81 11.85
N GLY A 501 -63.83 9.96 12.80
CA GLY A 501 -64.42 9.69 14.10
C GLY A 501 -63.74 8.43 14.65
N GLU A 502 -63.62 8.38 15.90
CA GLU A 502 -63.22 7.24 16.73
C GLU A 502 -63.91 5.96 16.39
N LYS A 503 -63.20 4.81 16.49
CA LYS A 503 -63.70 3.62 17.17
C LYS A 503 -62.54 2.69 17.54
N GLU A 504 -62.37 2.53 18.83
CA GLU A 504 -61.85 1.34 19.51
C GLU A 504 -62.61 0.10 19.02
N ASP A 505 -61.92 -1.00 18.92
CA ASP A 505 -62.35 -2.27 19.49
C ASP A 505 -61.19 -3.25 19.61
N ASP A 506 -61.09 -3.75 20.83
CA ASP A 506 -60.36 -4.90 21.32
C ASP A 506 -60.81 -6.18 20.61
N GLU A 507 -59.94 -7.16 20.66
CA GLU A 507 -60.08 -8.58 21.05
C GLU A 507 -59.18 -9.49 20.21
N LYS A 508 -58.19 -10.07 20.88
CA LYS A 508 -57.98 -11.45 21.38
C LYS A 508 -57.82 -12.58 20.34
N GLU A 509 -56.74 -13.31 20.66
CA GLU A 509 -56.57 -14.79 20.62
C GLU A 509 -56.63 -15.49 19.25
N GLU A 510 -55.51 -15.99 18.74
CA GLU A 510 -54.97 -17.37 18.90
C GLU A 510 -53.48 -17.44 18.48
#